data_001a5c16956decce4740ccc2daeed7b4
#
_entry.id   001a5c16956decce4740ccc2daeed7b4
#
_cell.length_a   1.000
_cell.length_b   1.000
_cell.length_c   1.000
_cell.angle_alpha   90.00
_cell.angle_beta   90.00
_cell.angle_gamma   90.00
#
_symmetry.space_group_name_H-M   'P 1'
#
loop_
_entity.id
_entity.type
_entity.pdbx_description
1 polymer ?
#
loop_
_entity_poly.entity_id
_entity_poly.type
_entity_poly.pdbx_seq_one_letter_code
_entity_poly.pdbx_strand_id
1 'polypeptide(L)'
;ATSPGYAMGKVRKISIREFSIVEEFITEDSVENELRLFQQTMEKTFKEISKIKESTLDRVGQNEARIFDSHLMMLKDPSLMGPILDSVKKEHKSLRWSIHVVITKLIQQFESIDSEMMRERAMDLRDLYNRILSILDDSVPTFSSEQFSEPIIFVGHELTPSTLIGLPANSVLAFATDSGGKTSHASILARAMQVPSVSGLRNISILAHDGDTMIVDGTLGIIILNPNEEDIADYHNKQDIYRLQQRELFTMRQLEPMTRDGKFITLHANIELPQEAE
;
A
#
# COMPACT_ATOMS: atom_id res chain seq x y z
N ALA A 1 -6.79 10.56 10.03
CA ALA A 1 -7.00 9.23 10.61
C ALA A 1 -7.47 8.26 9.52
N THR A 2 -6.75 7.18 9.32
CA THR A 2 -7.08 6.15 8.30
C THR A 2 -7.20 4.75 8.89
N SER A 3 -6.43 4.43 9.94
CA SER A 3 -6.60 3.20 10.73
C SER A 3 -6.40 3.54 12.21
N PRO A 4 -7.31 3.12 13.11
CA PRO A 4 -7.26 3.50 14.53
C PRO A 4 -6.12 2.81 15.28
N GLY A 5 -5.78 3.34 16.47
CA GLY A 5 -4.75 2.81 17.36
C GLY A 5 -3.63 3.80 17.61
N TYR A 6 -2.69 3.39 18.46
CA TYR A 6 -1.58 4.21 18.91
C TYR A 6 -0.26 3.46 18.71
N ALA A 7 0.72 4.12 18.16
CA ALA A 7 2.07 3.58 18.01
C ALA A 7 3.13 4.64 18.31
N MET A 8 4.24 4.22 18.92
CA MET A 8 5.44 5.02 19.07
C MET A 8 6.65 4.17 18.65
N GLY A 9 7.54 4.74 17.87
CA GLY A 9 8.72 4.02 17.39
C GLY A 9 9.65 4.86 16.53
N LYS A 10 10.64 4.19 15.96
CA LYS A 10 11.59 4.82 15.06
C LYS A 10 11.03 4.92 13.64
N VAL A 11 11.30 6.05 13.01
CA VAL A 11 10.92 6.33 11.63
C VAL A 11 11.85 5.60 10.67
N ARG A 12 11.25 5.01 9.63
CA ARG A 12 11.91 4.59 8.41
C ARG A 12 11.18 5.13 7.19
N LYS A 13 11.90 5.86 6.34
CA LYS A 13 11.32 6.40 5.11
C LYS A 13 11.18 5.32 4.04
N ILE A 14 9.99 5.24 3.45
CA ILE A 14 9.79 4.50 2.21
C ILE A 14 9.96 5.51 1.08
N SER A 15 11.09 5.44 0.41
CA SER A 15 11.28 6.18 -0.82
C SER A 15 10.67 5.38 -1.96
N ILE A 16 9.61 5.89 -2.57
CA ILE A 16 9.26 5.47 -3.93
C ILE A 16 10.44 5.90 -4.79
N ARG A 17 11.09 4.94 -5.40
CA ARG A 17 12.24 5.23 -6.26
C ARG A 17 11.75 6.10 -7.41
N GLU A 18 12.25 7.32 -7.51
CA GLU A 18 12.06 8.12 -8.70
C GLU A 18 12.91 7.53 -9.82
N PHE A 19 12.25 7.04 -10.85
CA PHE A 19 12.93 6.54 -12.03
C PHE A 19 13.31 7.73 -12.93
N SER A 20 14.60 7.96 -13.08
CA SER A 20 15.08 8.90 -14.10
C SER A 20 14.94 8.23 -15.46
N ILE A 21 13.89 8.59 -16.19
CA ILE A 21 13.60 8.01 -17.50
C ILE A 21 13.83 9.07 -18.56
N VAL A 22 14.74 8.75 -19.47
CA VAL A 22 15.11 9.62 -20.58
C VAL A 22 14.60 9.00 -21.87
N GLU A 23 14.19 9.85 -22.81
CA GLU A 23 13.82 9.39 -24.14
C GLU A 23 15.03 8.77 -24.84
N GLU A 24 14.88 7.53 -25.26
CA GLU A 24 15.95 6.77 -25.89
C GLU A 24 15.41 6.07 -27.14
N PHE A 25 16.14 6.23 -28.25
CA PHE A 25 15.87 5.53 -29.50
C PHE A 25 16.74 4.28 -29.59
N ILE A 26 16.16 3.22 -30.10
CA ILE A 26 16.82 1.95 -30.34
C ILE A 26 17.03 1.71 -31.84
N THR A 27 18.00 0.89 -32.18
CA THR A 27 18.20 0.43 -33.56
C THR A 27 17.18 -0.66 -33.93
N GLU A 28 16.92 -0.80 -35.22
CA GLU A 28 15.99 -1.83 -35.72
C GLU A 28 16.37 -3.25 -35.25
N ASP A 29 17.65 -3.55 -35.23
CA ASP A 29 18.19 -4.84 -34.74
C ASP A 29 17.95 -5.07 -33.24
N SER A 30 17.72 -4.01 -32.46
CA SER A 30 17.45 -4.07 -31.04
C SER A 30 15.98 -4.29 -30.69
N VAL A 31 15.06 -4.08 -31.65
CA VAL A 31 13.60 -4.18 -31.42
C VAL A 31 13.21 -5.57 -30.88
N GLU A 32 13.77 -6.63 -31.45
CA GLU A 32 13.45 -7.99 -31.00
C GLU A 32 13.89 -8.26 -29.54
N ASN A 33 15.03 -7.67 -29.15
CA ASN A 33 15.50 -7.77 -27.77
C ASN A 33 14.58 -7.02 -26.80
N GLU A 34 14.13 -5.81 -27.13
CA GLU A 34 13.17 -5.03 -26.34
C GLU A 34 11.82 -5.76 -26.22
N LEU A 35 11.33 -6.40 -27.28
CA LEU A 35 10.11 -7.19 -27.23
C LEU A 35 10.23 -8.42 -26.34
N ARG A 36 11.40 -9.07 -26.35
CA ARG A 36 11.69 -10.19 -25.45
C ARG A 36 11.77 -9.71 -24.00
N LEU A 37 12.43 -8.58 -23.76
CA LEU A 37 12.49 -7.95 -22.46
C LEU A 37 11.09 -7.56 -21.95
N PHE A 38 10.24 -7.01 -22.81
CA PHE A 38 8.84 -6.74 -22.50
C PHE A 38 8.11 -7.99 -22.01
N GLN A 39 8.19 -9.08 -22.78
CA GLN A 39 7.51 -10.32 -22.41
C GLN A 39 8.00 -10.87 -21.07
N GLN A 40 9.32 -10.89 -20.84
CA GLN A 40 9.91 -11.33 -19.57
C GLN A 40 9.49 -10.45 -18.39
N THR A 41 9.47 -9.14 -18.59
CA THR A 41 9.04 -8.18 -17.57
C THR A 41 7.57 -8.37 -17.20
N MET A 42 6.69 -8.52 -18.21
CA MET A 42 5.27 -8.75 -17.95
C MET A 42 5.00 -10.07 -17.24
N GLU A 43 5.69 -11.16 -17.61
CA GLU A 43 5.58 -12.44 -16.93
C GLU A 43 6.06 -12.37 -15.47
N LYS A 44 7.19 -11.72 -15.22
CA LYS A 44 7.70 -11.51 -13.85
C LYS A 44 6.71 -10.69 -13.03
N THR A 45 6.21 -9.58 -13.60
CA THR A 45 5.22 -8.72 -12.94
C THR A 45 3.95 -9.48 -12.59
N PHE A 46 3.44 -10.27 -13.52
CA PHE A 46 2.25 -11.09 -13.28
C PHE A 46 2.46 -12.09 -12.14
N LYS A 47 3.60 -12.80 -12.12
CA LYS A 47 3.94 -13.75 -11.06
C LYS A 47 4.06 -13.08 -9.70
N GLU A 48 4.70 -11.90 -9.64
CA GLU A 48 4.83 -11.15 -8.38
C GLU A 48 3.48 -10.67 -7.85
N ILE A 49 2.64 -10.06 -8.70
CA ILE A 49 1.31 -9.60 -8.28
C ILE A 49 0.45 -10.78 -7.83
N SER A 50 0.52 -11.92 -8.53
CA SER A 50 -0.18 -13.13 -8.11
C SER A 50 0.27 -13.61 -6.73
N LYS A 51 1.58 -13.60 -6.47
CA LYS A 51 2.13 -13.95 -5.15
C LYS A 51 1.70 -12.98 -4.04
N ILE A 52 1.64 -11.68 -4.36
CA ILE A 52 1.16 -10.66 -3.42
C ILE A 52 -0.33 -10.88 -3.13
N LYS A 53 -1.13 -11.18 -4.16
CA LYS A 53 -2.54 -11.50 -4.01
C LYS A 53 -2.75 -12.71 -3.10
N GLU A 54 -2.01 -13.80 -3.29
CA GLU A 54 -2.06 -14.98 -2.42
C GLU A 54 -1.68 -14.63 -0.98
N SER A 55 -0.58 -13.91 -0.78
CA SER A 55 -0.17 -13.46 0.56
C SER A 55 -1.22 -12.54 1.21
N THR A 56 -1.91 -11.71 0.43
CA THR A 56 -2.98 -10.85 0.94
C THR A 56 -4.19 -11.68 1.33
N LEU A 57 -4.56 -12.66 0.52
CA LEU A 57 -5.65 -13.58 0.82
C LEU A 57 -5.42 -14.28 2.16
N ASP A 58 -4.20 -14.77 2.41
CA ASP A 58 -3.86 -15.48 3.65
C ASP A 58 -3.80 -14.57 4.88
N ARG A 59 -3.39 -13.31 4.71
CA ARG A 59 -3.13 -12.39 5.83
C ARG A 59 -4.30 -11.46 6.16
N VAL A 60 -5.11 -11.12 5.18
CA VAL A 60 -6.07 -10.01 5.29
C VAL A 60 -7.46 -10.40 4.82
N GLY A 61 -7.59 -11.28 3.81
CA GLY A 61 -8.87 -11.78 3.35
C GLY A 61 -9.11 -11.63 1.86
N GLN A 62 -10.25 -12.18 1.42
CA GLN A 62 -10.60 -12.29 0.01
C GLN A 62 -10.97 -10.93 -0.60
N ASN A 63 -11.66 -10.08 0.15
CA ASN A 63 -12.09 -8.77 -0.37
C ASN A 63 -10.90 -7.86 -0.66
N GLU A 64 -9.93 -7.83 0.23
CA GLU A 64 -8.71 -7.05 0.09
C GLU A 64 -7.81 -7.62 -1.01
N ALA A 65 -7.76 -8.94 -1.17
CA ALA A 65 -7.01 -9.58 -2.25
C ALA A 65 -7.54 -9.25 -3.65
N ARG A 66 -8.83 -8.90 -3.78
CA ARG A 66 -9.44 -8.48 -5.07
C ARG A 66 -8.84 -7.21 -5.65
N ILE A 67 -8.21 -6.38 -4.84
CA ILE A 67 -7.50 -5.18 -5.32
C ILE A 67 -6.48 -5.58 -6.41
N PHE A 68 -5.81 -6.70 -6.22
CA PHE A 68 -4.80 -7.19 -7.16
C PHE A 68 -5.39 -7.81 -8.44
N ASP A 69 -6.69 -8.14 -8.47
CA ASP A 69 -7.36 -8.58 -9.70
C ASP A 69 -7.38 -7.46 -10.74
N SER A 70 -7.61 -6.22 -10.33
CA SER A 70 -7.55 -5.07 -11.23
C SER A 70 -6.15 -4.90 -11.83
N HIS A 71 -5.09 -5.04 -11.04
CA HIS A 71 -3.71 -4.98 -11.54
C HIS A 71 -3.40 -6.11 -12.54
N LEU A 72 -3.83 -7.35 -12.23
CA LEU A 72 -3.67 -8.50 -13.14
C LEU A 72 -4.47 -8.35 -14.45
N MET A 73 -5.64 -7.71 -14.40
CA MET A 73 -6.44 -7.40 -15.58
C MET A 73 -5.78 -6.31 -16.43
N MET A 74 -5.26 -5.25 -15.82
CA MET A 74 -4.52 -4.18 -16.52
C MET A 74 -3.30 -4.70 -17.26
N LEU A 75 -2.56 -5.67 -16.69
CA LEU A 75 -1.41 -6.31 -17.36
C LEU A 75 -1.79 -7.10 -18.62
N LYS A 76 -3.04 -7.46 -18.77
CA LYS A 76 -3.56 -8.20 -19.94
C LYS A 76 -4.36 -7.31 -20.88
N ASP A 77 -4.55 -6.04 -20.55
CA ASP A 77 -5.37 -5.13 -21.32
C ASP A 77 -4.65 -4.71 -22.61
N PRO A 78 -5.20 -5.06 -23.79
CA PRO A 78 -4.61 -4.65 -25.06
C PRO A 78 -4.54 -3.13 -25.23
N SER A 79 -5.43 -2.36 -24.57
CA SER A 79 -5.43 -0.90 -24.65
C SER A 79 -4.23 -0.27 -23.93
N LEU A 80 -3.64 -0.98 -22.96
CA LEU A 80 -2.42 -0.59 -22.28
C LEU A 80 -1.18 -1.17 -22.98
N MET A 81 -1.21 -2.46 -23.31
CA MET A 81 -0.04 -3.17 -23.86
C MET A 81 0.21 -2.84 -25.33
N GLY A 82 -0.85 -2.64 -26.12
CA GLY A 82 -0.74 -2.32 -27.55
C GLY A 82 0.09 -1.08 -27.85
N PRO A 83 -0.23 0.08 -27.25
CA PRO A 83 0.55 1.31 -27.44
C PRO A 83 2.02 1.19 -27.02
N ILE A 84 2.34 0.45 -25.96
CA ILE A 84 3.73 0.19 -25.56
C ILE A 84 4.47 -0.57 -26.65
N LEU A 85 3.86 -1.66 -27.15
CA LEU A 85 4.45 -2.47 -28.21
C LEU A 85 4.58 -1.69 -29.55
N ASP A 86 3.61 -0.82 -29.85
CA ASP A 86 3.65 0.03 -31.04
C ASP A 86 4.78 1.07 -30.95
N SER A 87 4.99 1.68 -29.79
CA SER A 87 6.08 2.61 -29.56
C SER A 87 7.46 1.94 -29.76
N VAL A 88 7.63 0.72 -29.25
CA VAL A 88 8.87 -0.04 -29.48
C VAL A 88 9.05 -0.42 -30.94
N LYS A 89 8.00 -0.99 -31.61
CA LYS A 89 8.10 -1.54 -32.94
C LYS A 89 8.12 -0.51 -34.06
N LYS A 90 7.31 0.55 -33.93
CA LYS A 90 7.08 1.53 -35.00
C LYS A 90 7.87 2.82 -34.81
N GLU A 91 8.05 3.24 -33.54
CA GLU A 91 8.74 4.47 -33.20
C GLU A 91 10.19 4.25 -32.79
N HIS A 92 10.61 2.98 -32.69
CA HIS A 92 11.96 2.56 -32.28
C HIS A 92 12.39 3.21 -30.96
N LYS A 93 11.48 3.26 -29.97
CA LYS A 93 11.76 3.75 -28.62
C LYS A 93 12.13 2.59 -27.71
N SER A 94 12.98 2.85 -26.71
CA SER A 94 13.30 1.87 -25.68
C SER A 94 12.04 1.43 -24.92
N LEU A 95 12.00 0.21 -24.44
CA LEU A 95 10.88 -0.33 -23.65
C LEU A 95 10.58 0.53 -22.43
N ARG A 96 11.63 0.97 -21.72
CA ARG A 96 11.52 1.83 -20.55
C ARG A 96 10.78 3.12 -20.86
N TRP A 97 11.17 3.82 -21.92
CA TRP A 97 10.53 5.05 -22.37
C TRP A 97 9.09 4.80 -22.81
N SER A 98 8.85 3.74 -23.57
CA SER A 98 7.53 3.37 -24.05
C SER A 98 6.54 3.09 -22.91
N ILE A 99 6.96 2.35 -21.89
CA ILE A 99 6.18 2.12 -20.67
C ILE A 99 5.87 3.45 -19.97
N HIS A 100 6.89 4.28 -19.78
CA HIS A 100 6.75 5.58 -19.11
C HIS A 100 5.72 6.47 -19.80
N VAL A 101 5.88 6.71 -21.09
CA VAL A 101 4.99 7.63 -21.84
C VAL A 101 3.56 7.12 -21.86
N VAL A 102 3.36 5.86 -22.14
CA VAL A 102 1.99 5.28 -22.24
C VAL A 102 1.29 5.31 -20.90
N ILE A 103 1.95 4.84 -19.84
CA ILE A 103 1.29 4.72 -18.53
C ILE A 103 1.10 6.09 -17.90
N THR A 104 2.08 6.99 -17.96
CA THR A 104 1.91 8.35 -17.38
C THR A 104 0.84 9.16 -18.09
N LYS A 105 0.69 8.99 -19.41
CA LYS A 105 -0.40 9.60 -20.17
C LYS A 105 -1.77 9.11 -19.69
N LEU A 106 -1.92 7.81 -19.45
CA LEU A 106 -3.16 7.23 -18.92
C LEU A 106 -3.45 7.71 -17.50
N ILE A 107 -2.44 7.77 -16.63
CA ILE A 107 -2.58 8.33 -15.29
C ILE A 107 -3.11 9.76 -15.35
N GLN A 108 -2.50 10.63 -16.16
CA GLN A 108 -2.93 12.01 -16.36
C GLN A 108 -4.38 12.11 -16.87
N GLN A 109 -4.76 11.23 -17.79
CA GLN A 109 -6.14 11.17 -18.29
C GLN A 109 -7.14 10.82 -17.18
N PHE A 110 -6.85 9.82 -16.34
CA PHE A 110 -7.70 9.46 -15.22
C PHE A 110 -7.77 10.56 -14.16
N GLU A 111 -6.66 11.21 -13.86
CA GLU A 111 -6.60 12.33 -12.91
C GLU A 111 -7.34 13.59 -13.40
N SER A 112 -7.46 13.77 -14.73
CA SER A 112 -8.21 14.88 -15.31
C SER A 112 -9.74 14.76 -15.14
N ILE A 113 -10.24 13.57 -14.82
CA ILE A 113 -11.65 13.30 -14.63
C ILE A 113 -11.98 13.53 -13.14
N ASP A 114 -12.93 14.43 -12.86
CA ASP A 114 -13.38 14.69 -11.48
C ASP A 114 -14.28 13.57 -10.97
N SER A 115 -13.67 12.44 -10.62
CA SER A 115 -14.30 11.24 -10.11
C SER A 115 -13.37 10.53 -9.13
N GLU A 116 -13.87 10.19 -7.96
CA GLU A 116 -13.11 9.43 -6.94
C GLU A 116 -12.66 8.08 -7.50
N MET A 117 -13.53 7.38 -8.22
CA MET A 117 -13.22 6.11 -8.87
C MET A 117 -12.05 6.24 -9.88
N MET A 118 -12.01 7.34 -10.65
CA MET A 118 -10.92 7.56 -11.62
C MET A 118 -9.60 7.90 -10.93
N ARG A 119 -9.66 8.62 -9.82
CA ARG A 119 -8.47 8.85 -8.97
C ARG A 119 -7.92 7.54 -8.39
N GLU A 120 -8.78 6.64 -7.92
CA GLU A 120 -8.36 5.31 -7.47
C GLU A 120 -7.72 4.48 -8.59
N ARG A 121 -8.30 4.52 -9.79
CA ARG A 121 -7.71 3.86 -10.98
C ARG A 121 -6.35 4.43 -11.36
N ALA A 122 -6.16 5.75 -11.23
CA ALA A 122 -4.85 6.38 -11.44
C ALA A 122 -3.82 5.90 -10.43
N MET A 123 -4.23 5.71 -9.17
CA MET A 123 -3.36 5.17 -8.11
C MET A 123 -2.97 3.71 -8.37
N ASP A 124 -3.93 2.86 -8.75
CA ASP A 124 -3.67 1.47 -9.14
C ASP A 124 -2.67 1.38 -10.31
N LEU A 125 -2.87 2.24 -11.31
CA LEU A 125 -1.99 2.28 -12.48
C LEU A 125 -0.60 2.80 -12.13
N ARG A 126 -0.47 3.71 -11.16
CA ARG A 126 0.81 4.20 -10.64
C ARG A 126 1.54 3.10 -9.85
N ASP A 127 0.83 2.32 -9.04
CA ASP A 127 1.44 1.16 -8.33
C ASP A 127 1.95 0.13 -9.34
N LEU A 128 1.14 -0.19 -10.35
CA LEU A 128 1.53 -1.10 -11.43
C LEU A 128 2.75 -0.59 -12.21
N TYR A 129 2.78 0.69 -12.57
CA TYR A 129 3.89 1.35 -13.24
C TYR A 129 5.21 1.23 -12.47
N ASN A 130 5.18 1.59 -11.19
CA ASN A 130 6.35 1.51 -10.32
C ASN A 130 6.88 0.08 -10.20
N ARG A 131 5.98 -0.89 -10.16
CA ARG A 131 6.33 -2.30 -10.09
C ARG A 131 6.96 -2.81 -11.40
N ILE A 132 6.37 -2.47 -12.54
CA ILE A 132 6.92 -2.85 -13.85
C ILE A 132 8.33 -2.29 -14.01
N LEU A 133 8.56 -1.03 -13.67
CA LEU A 133 9.88 -0.42 -13.75
C LEU A 133 10.88 -1.02 -12.76
N SER A 134 10.44 -1.33 -11.55
CA SER A 134 11.30 -1.99 -10.56
C SER A 134 11.75 -3.37 -11.02
N ILE A 135 10.87 -4.11 -11.69
CA ILE A 135 11.19 -5.42 -12.26
C ILE A 135 12.12 -5.28 -13.47
N LEU A 136 11.87 -4.30 -14.31
CA LEU A 136 12.70 -4.00 -15.47
C LEU A 136 14.15 -3.65 -15.05
N ASP A 137 14.31 -3.01 -13.90
CA ASP A 137 15.59 -2.60 -13.33
C ASP A 137 16.23 -3.63 -12.40
N ASP A 138 15.66 -4.82 -12.26
CA ASP A 138 16.03 -5.82 -11.23
C ASP A 138 16.17 -5.19 -9.81
N SER A 139 15.34 -4.20 -9.51
CA SER A 139 15.43 -3.38 -8.29
C SER A 139 14.17 -3.46 -7.42
N VAL A 140 13.45 -4.58 -7.48
CA VAL A 140 12.26 -4.79 -6.65
C VAL A 140 12.64 -4.66 -5.17
N PRO A 141 12.05 -3.74 -4.42
CA PRO A 141 12.33 -3.62 -2.99
C PRO A 141 11.89 -4.92 -2.29
N THR A 142 12.85 -5.69 -1.86
CA THR A 142 12.61 -6.84 -0.98
C THR A 142 12.85 -6.39 0.44
N PHE A 143 11.78 -6.31 1.22
CA PHE A 143 11.89 -6.08 2.66
C PHE A 143 12.04 -7.43 3.35
N SER A 144 13.19 -7.67 3.98
CA SER A 144 13.38 -8.83 4.85
C SER A 144 13.24 -8.43 6.32
N SER A 145 12.72 -9.33 7.15
CA SER A 145 12.62 -9.11 8.60
C SER A 145 13.98 -8.88 9.25
N GLU A 146 15.07 -9.38 8.64
CA GLU A 146 16.43 -9.20 9.11
C GLU A 146 16.95 -7.75 8.96
N GLN A 147 16.32 -6.94 8.10
CA GLN A 147 16.67 -5.53 7.92
C GLN A 147 16.17 -4.64 9.07
N PHE A 148 15.29 -5.15 9.91
CA PHE A 148 14.68 -4.40 11.00
C PHE A 148 14.95 -5.10 12.32
N SER A 149 15.84 -4.54 13.13
CA SER A 149 16.14 -5.04 14.49
C SER A 149 14.97 -4.82 15.45
N GLU A 150 14.15 -3.81 15.18
CA GLU A 150 12.96 -3.44 15.95
C GLU A 150 11.82 -3.04 15.01
N PRO A 151 10.56 -3.18 15.45
CA PRO A 151 9.42 -2.68 14.68
C PRO A 151 9.48 -1.16 14.52
N ILE A 152 9.13 -0.67 13.33
CA ILE A 152 9.34 0.72 12.91
C ILE A 152 8.04 1.38 12.42
N ILE A 153 8.06 2.71 12.39
CA ILE A 153 7.03 3.52 11.76
C ILE A 153 7.47 3.87 10.36
N PHE A 154 6.70 3.44 9.37
CA PHE A 154 6.98 3.75 7.97
C PHE A 154 6.41 5.11 7.59
N VAL A 155 7.25 5.94 6.97
CA VAL A 155 6.88 7.27 6.48
C VAL A 155 7.16 7.37 4.98
N GLY A 156 6.19 7.86 4.22
CA GLY A 156 6.33 8.04 2.77
C GLY A 156 5.39 9.08 2.19
N HIS A 157 5.59 9.41 0.92
CA HIS A 157 4.65 10.30 0.22
C HIS A 157 3.29 9.63 0.06
N GLU A 158 3.30 8.39 -0.38
CA GLU A 158 2.11 7.57 -0.58
C GLU A 158 2.44 6.12 -0.20
N LEU A 159 1.45 5.39 0.25
CA LEU A 159 1.56 3.97 0.55
C LEU A 159 0.76 3.18 -0.47
N THR A 160 1.41 2.25 -1.15
CA THR A 160 0.73 1.38 -2.12
C THR A 160 0.38 0.03 -1.49
N PRO A 161 -0.68 -0.64 -1.98
CA PRO A 161 -1.03 -1.99 -1.53
C PRO A 161 0.14 -2.97 -1.62
N SER A 162 0.88 -2.89 -2.71
CA SER A 162 2.05 -3.74 -2.94
C SER A 162 3.16 -3.53 -1.92
N THR A 163 3.43 -2.29 -1.53
CA THR A 163 4.41 -1.96 -0.49
C THR A 163 3.97 -2.50 0.87
N LEU A 164 2.70 -2.28 1.22
CA LEU A 164 2.12 -2.73 2.50
C LEU A 164 2.27 -4.23 2.72
N ILE A 165 1.87 -5.02 1.74
CA ILE A 165 1.93 -6.49 1.82
C ILE A 165 3.38 -7.00 1.76
N GLY A 166 4.26 -6.29 1.07
CA GLY A 166 5.68 -6.65 0.99
C GLY A 166 6.44 -6.48 2.31
N LEU A 167 5.89 -5.70 3.26
CA LEU A 167 6.53 -5.52 4.57
C LEU A 167 6.30 -6.74 5.48
N PRO A 168 7.33 -7.16 6.25
CA PRO A 168 7.16 -8.21 7.24
C PRO A 168 6.15 -7.77 8.32
N ALA A 169 5.16 -8.61 8.63
CA ALA A 169 4.05 -8.26 9.52
C ALA A 169 4.49 -7.74 10.89
N ASN A 170 5.56 -8.32 11.46
CA ASN A 170 6.07 -7.96 12.78
C ASN A 170 7.02 -6.73 12.78
N SER A 171 7.30 -6.16 11.61
CA SER A 171 8.24 -5.04 11.49
C SER A 171 7.54 -3.68 11.43
N VAL A 172 6.20 -3.66 11.45
CA VAL A 172 5.42 -2.44 11.24
C VAL A 172 4.67 -2.06 12.50
N LEU A 173 4.96 -0.88 13.04
CA LEU A 173 4.20 -0.29 14.14
C LEU A 173 3.07 0.61 13.64
N ALA A 174 3.34 1.42 12.62
CA ALA A 174 2.37 2.36 12.07
C ALA A 174 2.80 2.86 10.69
N PHE A 175 1.88 3.57 10.02
CA PHE A 175 2.14 4.29 8.76
C PHE A 175 1.78 5.77 8.89
N ALA A 176 2.60 6.64 8.28
CA ALA A 176 2.34 8.06 8.13
C ALA A 176 2.64 8.49 6.69
N THR A 177 1.66 9.08 5.97
CA THR A 177 1.82 9.44 4.56
C THR A 177 1.33 10.84 4.24
N ASP A 178 1.98 11.49 3.26
CA ASP A 178 1.60 12.83 2.79
C ASP A 178 0.26 12.81 2.08
N SER A 179 0.03 11.83 1.21
CA SER A 179 -1.19 11.65 0.44
C SER A 179 -1.96 10.39 0.88
N GLY A 180 -3.15 10.23 0.32
CA GLY A 180 -4.06 9.15 0.66
C GLY A 180 -5.26 9.59 1.51
N GLY A 181 -6.32 8.79 1.49
CA GLY A 181 -7.56 9.03 2.18
C GLY A 181 -8.09 7.79 2.89
N LYS A 182 -9.22 7.92 3.59
CA LYS A 182 -9.86 6.81 4.34
C LYS A 182 -10.32 5.66 3.43
N THR A 183 -10.63 5.98 2.19
CA THR A 183 -11.13 5.06 1.16
C THR A 183 -10.04 4.45 0.30
N SER A 184 -8.79 4.91 0.40
CA SER A 184 -7.70 4.36 -0.40
C SER A 184 -7.46 2.88 -0.06
N HIS A 185 -7.08 2.11 -1.07
CA HIS A 185 -6.78 0.66 -0.93
C HIS A 185 -5.74 0.39 0.16
N ALA A 186 -4.68 1.21 0.24
CA ALA A 186 -3.68 1.11 1.29
C ALA A 186 -4.26 1.33 2.69
N SER A 187 -5.20 2.28 2.85
CA SER A 187 -5.86 2.54 4.12
C SER A 187 -6.80 1.41 4.54
N ILE A 188 -7.48 0.79 3.57
CA ILE A 188 -8.32 -0.40 3.81
C ILE A 188 -7.44 -1.55 4.31
N LEU A 189 -6.33 -1.83 3.61
CA LEU A 189 -5.38 -2.87 4.01
C LEU A 189 -4.75 -2.60 5.38
N ALA A 190 -4.31 -1.37 5.66
CA ALA A 190 -3.73 -1.01 6.96
C ALA A 190 -4.73 -1.24 8.11
N ARG A 191 -6.03 -0.95 7.87
CA ARG A 191 -7.10 -1.19 8.83
C ARG A 191 -7.37 -2.68 9.04
N ALA A 192 -7.44 -3.46 7.97
CA ALA A 192 -7.61 -4.89 8.04
C ALA A 192 -6.42 -5.59 8.73
N MET A 193 -5.21 -5.06 8.55
CA MET A 193 -4.00 -5.50 9.27
C MET A 193 -3.93 -4.98 10.72
N GLN A 194 -4.89 -4.16 11.17
CA GLN A 194 -4.92 -3.52 12.49
C GLN A 194 -3.67 -2.66 12.79
N VAL A 195 -3.05 -2.08 11.77
CA VAL A 195 -1.88 -1.22 11.90
C VAL A 195 -2.33 0.25 11.96
N PRO A 196 -2.03 1.00 13.03
CA PRO A 196 -2.35 2.43 13.12
C PRO A 196 -1.82 3.21 11.92
N SER A 197 -2.65 4.09 11.34
CA SER A 197 -2.20 4.88 10.20
C SER A 197 -2.83 6.26 10.11
N VAL A 198 -2.03 7.22 9.65
CA VAL A 198 -2.46 8.60 9.35
C VAL A 198 -1.99 8.98 7.96
N SER A 199 -2.94 9.32 7.09
CA SER A 199 -2.67 9.77 5.71
C SER A 199 -3.19 11.18 5.49
N GLY A 200 -2.69 11.86 4.43
CA GLY A 200 -3.07 13.22 4.12
C GLY A 200 -2.30 14.29 4.90
N LEU A 201 -1.10 13.97 5.38
CA LEU A 201 -0.24 14.85 6.19
C LEU A 201 0.51 15.91 5.35
N ARG A 202 0.46 15.81 4.03
CA ARG A 202 1.01 16.73 3.01
C ARG A 202 2.54 16.73 2.88
N ASN A 203 3.28 16.79 3.98
CA ASN A 203 4.75 16.98 3.98
C ASN A 203 5.52 16.17 5.03
N ILE A 204 4.90 15.15 5.61
CA ILE A 204 5.58 14.32 6.63
C ILE A 204 6.80 13.59 6.05
N SER A 205 6.75 13.21 4.77
CA SER A 205 7.88 12.57 4.09
C SER A 205 9.10 13.49 3.94
N ILE A 206 8.89 14.81 3.99
CA ILE A 206 9.97 15.81 3.95
C ILE A 206 10.48 16.11 5.36
N LEU A 207 9.57 16.23 6.33
CA LEU A 207 9.89 16.64 7.70
C LEU A 207 10.56 15.54 8.51
N ALA A 208 10.15 14.30 8.32
CA ALA A 208 10.68 13.16 9.07
C ALA A 208 11.97 12.62 8.42
N HIS A 209 12.90 12.17 9.26
CA HIS A 209 14.16 11.56 8.85
C HIS A 209 14.27 10.14 9.42
N ASP A 210 15.04 9.28 8.76
CA ASP A 210 15.34 7.94 9.26
C ASP A 210 15.96 8.01 10.64
N GLY A 211 15.40 7.26 11.59
CA GLY A 211 15.85 7.22 12.98
C GLY A 211 15.19 8.23 13.92
N ASP A 212 14.40 9.20 13.40
CA ASP A 212 13.56 10.05 14.25
C ASP A 212 12.63 9.19 15.11
N THR A 213 12.20 9.72 16.26
CA THR A 213 11.13 9.12 17.06
C THR A 213 9.80 9.75 16.67
N MET A 214 8.76 8.93 16.48
CA MET A 214 7.44 9.42 16.11
C MET A 214 6.35 8.74 16.94
N ILE A 215 5.34 9.52 17.32
CA ILE A 215 4.05 9.01 17.82
C ILE A 215 3.01 9.13 16.72
N VAL A 216 2.26 8.05 16.50
CA VAL A 216 1.14 7.98 15.56
C VAL A 216 -0.14 7.72 16.35
N ASP A 217 -1.04 8.69 16.37
CA ASP A 217 -2.41 8.56 16.85
C ASP A 217 -3.33 8.35 15.63
N GLY A 218 -3.53 7.10 15.27
CA GLY A 218 -4.41 6.71 14.16
C GLY A 218 -5.89 6.87 14.48
N THR A 219 -6.26 7.13 15.74
CA THR A 219 -7.65 7.38 16.16
C THR A 219 -8.05 8.83 15.89
N LEU A 220 -7.22 9.77 16.30
CA LEU A 220 -7.44 11.21 16.08
C LEU A 220 -6.84 11.72 14.77
N GLY A 221 -5.88 11.00 14.17
CA GLY A 221 -5.16 11.43 12.96
C GLY A 221 -4.05 12.42 13.26
N ILE A 222 -3.37 12.25 14.39
CA ILE A 222 -2.30 13.14 14.87
C ILE A 222 -0.96 12.42 14.76
N ILE A 223 0.06 13.18 14.35
CA ILE A 223 1.46 12.76 14.36
C ILE A 223 2.25 13.73 15.25
N ILE A 224 3.10 13.18 16.10
CA ILE A 224 4.07 13.95 16.87
C ILE A 224 5.47 13.45 16.49
N LEU A 225 6.25 14.33 15.86
CA LEU A 225 7.62 14.05 15.46
C LEU A 225 8.57 14.52 16.55
N ASN A 226 9.50 13.65 16.95
CA ASN A 226 10.46 13.89 18.04
C ASN A 226 9.78 14.36 19.33
N PRO A 227 8.87 13.52 19.90
CA PRO A 227 8.05 13.86 21.06
C PRO A 227 8.90 14.18 22.28
N ASN A 228 8.43 15.13 23.10
CA ASN A 228 9.00 15.41 24.41
C ASN A 228 8.49 14.44 25.49
N GLU A 229 8.95 14.56 26.74
CA GLU A 229 8.56 13.66 27.83
C GLU A 229 7.07 13.72 28.17
N GLU A 230 6.44 14.88 28.02
CA GLU A 230 5.00 15.08 28.26
C GLU A 230 4.18 14.38 27.17
N ASP A 231 4.57 14.52 25.91
CA ASP A 231 3.95 13.83 24.78
C ASP A 231 4.02 12.30 24.95
N ILE A 232 5.17 11.80 25.40
CA ILE A 232 5.40 10.36 25.63
C ILE A 232 4.51 9.84 26.77
N ALA A 233 4.41 10.60 27.87
CA ALA A 233 3.55 10.26 29.00
C ALA A 233 2.07 10.22 28.60
N ASP A 234 1.60 11.22 27.84
CA ASP A 234 0.23 11.28 27.32
C ASP A 234 -0.06 10.12 26.36
N TYR A 235 0.89 9.80 25.46
CA TYR A 235 0.79 8.65 24.58
C TYR A 235 0.62 7.33 25.35
N HIS A 236 1.44 7.07 26.37
CA HIS A 236 1.33 5.84 27.16
C HIS A 236 -0.02 5.75 27.87
N ASN A 237 -0.51 6.84 28.42
CA ASN A 237 -1.83 6.89 29.04
C ASN A 237 -2.96 6.54 28.04
N LYS A 238 -2.94 7.14 26.85
CA LYS A 238 -3.90 6.85 25.78
C LYS A 238 -3.80 5.41 25.28
N GLN A 239 -2.60 4.89 25.13
CA GLN A 239 -2.38 3.50 24.72
C GLN A 239 -2.93 2.50 25.73
N ASP A 240 -2.73 2.76 27.04
CA ASP A 240 -3.23 1.90 28.10
C ASP A 240 -4.76 1.91 28.16
N ILE A 241 -5.38 3.08 28.04
CA ILE A 241 -6.84 3.22 27.96
C ILE A 241 -7.38 2.45 26.74
N TYR A 242 -6.76 2.60 25.58
CA TYR A 242 -7.14 1.90 24.36
C TYR A 242 -7.03 0.38 24.52
N ARG A 243 -5.93 -0.11 25.12
CA ARG A 243 -5.74 -1.54 25.39
C ARG A 243 -6.79 -2.10 26.37
N LEU A 244 -7.15 -1.32 27.39
CA LEU A 244 -8.22 -1.71 28.33
C LEU A 244 -9.56 -1.82 27.61
N GLN A 245 -9.92 -0.83 26.78
CA GLN A 245 -11.15 -0.86 25.99
C GLN A 245 -11.19 -2.08 25.05
N GLN A 246 -10.09 -2.39 24.37
CA GLN A 246 -10.01 -3.56 23.50
C GLN A 246 -10.19 -4.87 24.28
N ARG A 247 -9.61 -4.96 25.49
CA ARG A 247 -9.80 -6.13 26.36
C ARG A 247 -11.25 -6.26 26.83
N GLU A 248 -11.90 -5.17 27.21
CA GLU A 248 -13.32 -5.17 27.59
C GLU A 248 -14.20 -5.67 26.43
N LEU A 249 -13.97 -5.13 25.22
CA LEU A 249 -14.68 -5.58 24.01
C LEU A 249 -14.46 -7.09 23.76
N PHE A 250 -13.23 -7.55 23.96
CA PHE A 250 -12.92 -8.98 23.81
C PHE A 250 -13.69 -9.85 24.81
N THR A 251 -13.85 -9.41 26.07
CA THR A 251 -14.64 -10.16 27.06
C THR A 251 -16.14 -10.19 26.72
N MET A 252 -16.63 -9.17 26.03
CA MET A 252 -18.04 -9.11 25.59
C MET A 252 -18.37 -10.16 24.51
N ARG A 253 -17.39 -10.74 23.84
CA ARG A 253 -17.60 -11.82 22.84
C ARG A 253 -18.35 -13.03 23.38
N GLN A 254 -18.25 -13.28 24.70
CA GLN A 254 -18.88 -14.42 25.36
C GLN A 254 -20.27 -14.11 25.94
N LEU A 255 -20.71 -12.86 25.86
CA LEU A 255 -22.01 -12.44 26.36
C LEU A 255 -23.10 -12.79 25.36
N GLU A 256 -24.23 -13.28 25.87
CA GLU A 256 -25.41 -13.45 25.02
C GLU A 256 -25.91 -12.09 24.53
N PRO A 257 -26.19 -11.96 23.21
CA PRO A 257 -26.67 -10.72 22.64
C PRO A 257 -28.14 -10.47 23.03
N MET A 258 -28.33 -9.92 24.22
CA MET A 258 -29.66 -9.67 24.83
C MET A 258 -29.80 -8.18 25.16
N THR A 259 -30.95 -7.60 24.85
CA THR A 259 -31.29 -6.22 25.24
C THR A 259 -31.57 -6.16 26.75
N ARG A 260 -31.58 -4.93 27.32
CA ARG A 260 -31.86 -4.74 28.76
C ARG A 260 -33.26 -5.21 29.19
N ASP A 261 -34.20 -5.24 28.25
CA ASP A 261 -35.57 -5.78 28.46
C ASP A 261 -35.69 -7.27 28.18
N GLY A 262 -34.57 -7.97 28.03
CA GLY A 262 -34.51 -9.45 27.93
C GLY A 262 -34.81 -10.03 26.55
N LYS A 263 -34.80 -9.20 25.48
CA LYS A 263 -34.98 -9.70 24.12
C LYS A 263 -33.67 -10.13 23.51
N PHE A 264 -33.63 -11.35 22.98
CA PHE A 264 -32.50 -11.89 22.26
C PHE A 264 -32.39 -11.18 20.87
N ILE A 265 -31.18 -10.71 20.50
CA ILE A 265 -30.87 -10.14 19.21
C ILE A 265 -29.94 -11.07 18.45
N THR A 266 -30.34 -11.55 17.30
CA THR A 266 -29.45 -12.34 16.44
C THR A 266 -28.38 -11.42 15.82
N LEU A 267 -27.12 -11.67 16.14
CA LEU A 267 -25.99 -11.00 15.54
C LEU A 267 -25.43 -11.85 14.40
N HIS A 268 -25.18 -11.22 13.27
CA HIS A 268 -24.51 -11.84 12.14
C HIS A 268 -23.20 -11.09 11.87
N ALA A 269 -22.13 -11.81 11.58
CA ALA A 269 -20.86 -11.24 11.15
C ALA A 269 -20.48 -11.81 9.79
N ASN A 270 -19.85 -10.99 8.96
CA ASN A 270 -19.17 -11.49 7.77
C ASN A 270 -17.82 -12.01 8.21
N ILE A 271 -17.55 -13.28 7.93
CA ILE A 271 -16.28 -13.94 8.22
C ILE A 271 -15.61 -14.19 6.86
N GLU A 272 -14.38 -13.72 6.70
CA GLU A 272 -13.61 -13.88 5.48
C GLU A 272 -12.45 -14.85 5.64
N LEU A 273 -11.89 -14.93 6.85
CA LEU A 273 -10.79 -15.82 7.19
C LEU A 273 -11.23 -16.89 8.22
N PRO A 274 -10.75 -18.13 8.12
CA PRO A 274 -11.01 -19.16 9.13
C PRO A 274 -10.64 -18.75 10.55
N GLN A 275 -9.58 -17.92 10.70
CA GLN A 275 -9.09 -17.42 11.99
C GLN A 275 -10.07 -16.44 12.66
N GLU A 276 -10.95 -15.80 11.89
CA GLU A 276 -11.99 -14.90 12.42
C GLU A 276 -13.17 -15.66 13.06
N ALA A 277 -13.24 -16.97 12.80
CA ALA A 277 -14.29 -17.85 13.33
C ALA A 277 -13.97 -18.39 14.73
N GLU A 278 -12.74 -18.22 15.22
CA GLU A 278 -12.29 -18.63 16.56
C GLU A 278 -12.43 -17.48 17.56
#